data_2c986a5a6d8cd3eba832acae516581a3
#
_entry.id   2c986a5a6d8cd3eba832acae516581a3
#
_cell.length_a   1.000
_cell.length_b   1.000
_cell.length_c   1.000
_cell.angle_alpha   90.00
_cell.angle_beta   90.00
_cell.angle_gamma   90.00
#
_symmetry.space_group_name_H-M   'P 1'
#
loop_
_entity.id
_entity.type
_entity.pdbx_description
1 polymer ?
#
loop_
_entity_poly.entity_id
_entity_poly.type
_entity_poly.pdbx_seq_one_letter_code
_entity_poly.pdbx_strand_id
1 'polypeptide(L)'
;LFKLIPTNFTDHFAFNESKANNRIKSLNLRNKTLITTGMGGIDEHRFLLGGFKEIGGKLAFSQHGGWSYGMRKSFPTMAAIEYKCADYFLSWGWTSHADYKVNAVPLPSPLLSKKTKSKKVDKNIIFVGSQIRLTNDRIHSIIQTEQCQEYRREKTQFIDSLNDENLKNLLYRPYFSEVDSFPERNFLHSHFPKLNFLETNFDRKLMGAKCVVVDAPGTTINITLSADIPTILFWNTNYWTMEPDLEEICTKFMELKILHPNGKSAAKFLNSISGNIRSWWHSKEVVQIIDEYQAKYSMQSKNWKDAWIEFVVASDHSNIASTRMIK
;
A
#
# COMPACT_ATOMS: atom_id res chain seq x y z
N LEU A 1 17.94 -1.62 34.82
CA LEU A 1 17.25 -1.97 33.55
C LEU A 1 17.48 -3.45 33.19
N PHE A 2 18.72 -3.92 33.13
CA PHE A 2 19.05 -5.31 32.78
C PHE A 2 18.48 -6.40 33.72
N LYS A 3 18.07 -6.06 34.94
CA LYS A 3 17.41 -6.98 35.86
C LYS A 3 15.91 -7.10 35.66
N LEU A 4 15.27 -6.08 35.04
CA LEU A 4 13.82 -6.03 34.85
C LEU A 4 13.40 -6.61 33.48
N ILE A 5 14.18 -6.37 32.43
CA ILE A 5 13.84 -6.81 31.08
C ILE A 5 13.78 -8.35 30.95
N PRO A 6 14.75 -9.16 31.47
CA PRO A 6 14.68 -10.60 31.31
C PRO A 6 13.50 -11.25 32.01
N THR A 7 13.16 -10.81 33.21
CA THR A 7 12.08 -11.42 34.01
C THR A 7 10.72 -11.16 33.36
N ASN A 8 10.45 -9.90 33.02
CA ASN A 8 9.17 -9.54 32.34
C ASN A 8 9.06 -10.17 30.97
N PHE A 9 10.16 -10.28 30.23
CA PHE A 9 10.18 -10.90 28.91
C PHE A 9 9.91 -12.41 28.99
N THR A 10 10.54 -13.11 29.92
CA THR A 10 10.35 -14.57 30.06
C THR A 10 8.96 -14.93 30.55
N ASP A 11 8.42 -14.19 31.49
CA ASP A 11 7.06 -14.43 32.00
C ASP A 11 6.01 -14.16 30.91
N HIS A 12 6.15 -13.06 30.20
CA HIS A 12 5.28 -12.72 29.08
C HIS A 12 5.39 -13.76 27.95
N PHE A 13 6.60 -14.21 27.64
CA PHE A 13 6.84 -15.26 26.66
C PHE A 13 6.14 -16.55 27.06
N ALA A 14 6.42 -17.09 28.26
CA ALA A 14 5.86 -18.34 28.75
C ALA A 14 4.32 -18.31 28.79
N PHE A 15 3.74 -17.18 29.21
CA PHE A 15 2.29 -17.00 29.24
C PHE A 15 1.66 -17.08 27.85
N ASN A 16 2.20 -16.32 26.88
CA ASN A 16 1.65 -16.28 25.53
C ASN A 16 1.88 -17.60 24.78
N GLU A 17 3.04 -18.25 24.98
CA GLU A 17 3.33 -19.56 24.42
C GLU A 17 2.33 -20.61 24.93
N SER A 18 2.11 -20.69 26.24
CA SER A 18 1.14 -21.61 26.86
C SER A 18 -0.28 -21.37 26.31
N LYS A 19 -0.71 -20.11 26.22
CA LYS A 19 -2.02 -19.73 25.72
C LYS A 19 -2.19 -20.12 24.24
N ALA A 20 -1.19 -19.86 23.41
CA ALA A 20 -1.18 -20.21 22.00
C ALA A 20 -1.24 -21.73 21.82
N ASN A 21 -0.42 -22.49 22.53
CA ASN A 21 -0.37 -23.94 22.46
C ASN A 21 -1.70 -24.60 22.86
N ASN A 22 -2.36 -24.10 23.90
CA ASN A 22 -3.68 -24.57 24.31
C ASN A 22 -4.73 -24.32 23.21
N ARG A 23 -4.70 -23.14 22.58
CA ARG A 23 -5.62 -22.80 21.49
C ARG A 23 -5.39 -23.66 20.25
N ILE A 24 -4.13 -23.90 19.87
CA ILE A 24 -3.78 -24.73 18.72
C ILE A 24 -4.22 -26.19 18.92
N LYS A 25 -3.97 -26.77 20.11
CA LYS A 25 -4.39 -28.11 20.43
C LYS A 25 -5.89 -28.30 20.30
N SER A 26 -6.68 -27.30 20.68
CA SER A 26 -8.15 -27.35 20.61
C SER A 26 -8.72 -27.28 19.18
N LEU A 27 -7.94 -26.83 18.19
CA LEU A 27 -8.44 -26.52 16.84
C LEU A 27 -8.17 -27.63 15.80
N ASN A 28 -7.44 -28.70 16.14
CA ASN A 28 -7.08 -29.78 15.21
C ASN A 28 -6.57 -29.27 13.82
N LEU A 29 -5.59 -28.36 13.85
CA LEU A 29 -5.10 -27.63 12.67
C LEU A 29 -3.86 -28.29 12.01
N ARG A 30 -3.54 -29.53 12.36
CA ARG A 30 -2.36 -30.22 11.79
C ARG A 30 -2.44 -30.31 10.26
N ASN A 31 -1.35 -29.98 9.58
CA ASN A 31 -1.23 -29.99 8.12
C ASN A 31 -2.22 -29.06 7.36
N LYS A 32 -2.76 -28.06 8.04
CA LYS A 32 -3.61 -27.03 7.42
C LYS A 32 -2.81 -25.84 6.97
N THR A 33 -3.38 -25.03 6.08
CA THR A 33 -2.84 -23.73 5.70
C THR A 33 -3.61 -22.62 6.38
N LEU A 34 -2.90 -21.78 7.14
CA LEU A 34 -3.46 -20.59 7.78
C LEU A 34 -3.15 -19.36 6.94
N ILE A 35 -4.19 -18.67 6.49
CA ILE A 35 -4.05 -17.40 5.76
C ILE A 35 -4.21 -16.25 6.75
N THR A 36 -3.25 -15.33 6.74
CA THR A 36 -3.25 -14.12 7.58
C THR A 36 -2.75 -12.91 6.80
N THR A 37 -3.07 -11.71 7.27
CA THR A 37 -2.67 -10.44 6.65
C THR A 37 -1.47 -9.78 7.33
N GLY A 38 -0.69 -10.51 8.08
CA GLY A 38 0.50 -9.99 8.74
C GLY A 38 0.73 -10.58 10.12
N MET A 39 1.91 -10.32 10.68
CA MET A 39 2.28 -10.82 12.00
C MET A 39 1.65 -10.03 13.16
N GLY A 40 0.85 -9.02 12.85
CA GLY A 40 0.13 -8.22 13.84
C GLY A 40 1.01 -7.50 14.86
N GLY A 41 0.42 -6.52 15.55
CA GLY A 41 1.08 -5.83 16.68
C GLY A 41 0.93 -6.54 18.03
N ILE A 42 0.20 -7.66 18.09
CA ILE A 42 -0.12 -8.38 19.33
C ILE A 42 0.75 -9.63 19.42
N ASP A 43 1.47 -9.76 20.53
CA ASP A 43 2.39 -10.88 20.74
C ASP A 43 1.67 -12.24 20.71
N GLU A 44 0.48 -12.33 21.29
CA GLU A 44 -0.33 -13.54 21.24
C GLU A 44 -0.50 -14.09 19.81
N HIS A 45 -0.71 -13.20 18.83
CA HIS A 45 -0.85 -13.61 17.44
C HIS A 45 0.45 -14.23 16.90
N ARG A 46 1.61 -13.66 17.24
CA ARG A 46 2.92 -14.18 16.82
C ARG A 46 3.19 -15.56 17.41
N PHE A 47 2.87 -15.76 18.69
CA PHE A 47 2.97 -17.07 19.33
C PHE A 47 2.03 -18.10 18.71
N LEU A 48 0.80 -17.69 18.35
CA LEU A 48 -0.14 -18.56 17.67
C LEU A 48 0.40 -19.01 16.31
N LEU A 49 0.99 -18.11 15.51
CA LEU A 49 1.59 -18.44 14.23
C LEU A 49 2.80 -19.37 14.39
N GLY A 50 3.67 -19.11 15.39
CA GLY A 50 4.82 -19.96 15.70
C GLY A 50 4.39 -21.37 16.07
N GLY A 51 3.53 -21.52 17.05
CA GLY A 51 3.02 -22.82 17.48
C GLY A 51 2.23 -23.56 16.39
N PHE A 52 1.55 -22.82 15.50
CA PHE A 52 0.90 -23.42 14.34
C PHE A 52 1.92 -24.05 13.37
N LYS A 53 3.07 -23.41 13.15
CA LYS A 53 4.16 -23.99 12.37
C LYS A 53 4.77 -25.23 13.06
N GLU A 54 4.92 -25.21 14.36
CA GLU A 54 5.48 -26.35 15.12
C GLU A 54 4.66 -27.64 15.00
N ILE A 55 3.35 -27.53 14.83
CA ILE A 55 2.47 -28.70 14.58
C ILE A 55 2.41 -29.10 13.11
N GLY A 56 3.24 -28.54 12.23
CA GLY A 56 3.31 -28.85 10.81
C GLY A 56 2.32 -28.04 9.95
N GLY A 57 1.75 -26.97 10.48
CA GLY A 57 0.92 -26.05 9.70
C GLY A 57 1.73 -25.19 8.72
N LYS A 58 1.09 -24.76 7.65
CA LYS A 58 1.67 -23.83 6.66
C LYS A 58 1.11 -22.43 6.84
N LEU A 59 1.96 -21.41 6.74
CA LEU A 59 1.57 -20.01 6.83
C LEU A 59 1.54 -19.36 5.44
N ALA A 60 0.40 -18.80 5.09
CA ALA A 60 0.22 -17.97 3.91
C ALA A 60 -0.04 -16.53 4.35
N PHE A 61 0.91 -15.63 4.11
CA PHE A 61 0.73 -14.21 4.38
C PHE A 61 0.16 -13.52 3.16
N SER A 62 -0.94 -12.80 3.33
CA SER A 62 -1.56 -12.04 2.25
C SER A 62 -1.11 -10.59 2.29
N GLN A 63 -0.64 -10.10 1.16
CA GLN A 63 -0.38 -8.66 0.97
C GLN A 63 -1.63 -7.86 1.33
N HIS A 64 -1.49 -6.83 2.17
CA HIS A 64 -2.61 -6.02 2.65
C HIS A 64 -2.48 -4.52 2.31
N GLY A 65 -1.38 -4.13 1.66
CA GLY A 65 -1.14 -2.77 1.21
C GLY A 65 -0.26 -2.72 -0.04
N GLY A 66 -0.29 -1.62 -0.74
CA GLY A 66 0.59 -1.34 -1.87
C GLY A 66 1.82 -0.53 -1.47
N TRP A 67 2.80 -0.47 -2.38
CA TRP A 67 4.05 0.30 -2.26
C TRP A 67 4.94 -0.08 -1.06
N SER A 68 4.72 -1.27 -0.53
CA SER A 68 5.54 -1.86 0.54
C SER A 68 6.01 -3.24 0.12
N TYR A 69 5.08 -4.17 0.01
CA TYR A 69 5.36 -5.57 -0.33
C TYR A 69 5.74 -5.71 -1.82
N GLY A 70 6.91 -6.31 -2.09
CA GLY A 70 7.38 -6.59 -3.45
C GLY A 70 7.65 -5.35 -4.32
N MET A 71 7.58 -4.16 -3.75
CA MET A 71 7.73 -2.90 -4.47
C MET A 71 8.91 -2.08 -3.97
N ARG A 72 9.31 -2.24 -2.72
CA ARG A 72 10.43 -1.54 -2.10
C ARG A 72 11.59 -2.48 -1.83
N LYS A 73 12.74 -2.11 -2.34
CA LYS A 73 14.02 -2.71 -2.00
C LYS A 73 14.39 -2.40 -0.54
N SER A 74 15.09 -3.32 0.11
CA SER A 74 15.56 -3.14 1.49
C SER A 74 14.48 -2.68 2.46
N PHE A 75 13.33 -3.34 2.45
CA PHE A 75 12.24 -3.04 3.36
C PHE A 75 12.44 -3.78 4.70
N PRO A 76 13.08 -3.17 5.72
CA PRO A 76 13.66 -3.87 6.87
C PRO A 76 12.66 -4.14 7.98
N THR A 77 11.44 -4.54 7.72
CA THR A 77 10.44 -4.60 8.76
C THR A 77 9.59 -5.84 8.75
N MET A 78 8.36 -5.67 9.19
CA MET A 78 7.38 -6.76 9.28
C MET A 78 7.32 -7.57 7.99
N ALA A 79 7.44 -6.92 6.81
CA ALA A 79 7.48 -7.62 5.53
C ALA A 79 8.65 -8.62 5.44
N ALA A 80 9.86 -8.23 5.87
CA ALA A 80 11.01 -9.13 5.87
C ALA A 80 10.82 -10.35 6.78
N ILE A 81 10.18 -10.14 7.94
CA ILE A 81 9.84 -11.21 8.86
C ILE A 81 8.74 -12.11 8.25
N GLU A 82 7.71 -11.51 7.70
CA GLU A 82 6.62 -12.22 7.03
C GLU A 82 7.14 -13.07 5.87
N TYR A 83 8.03 -12.54 5.02
CA TYR A 83 8.65 -13.30 3.92
C TYR A 83 9.46 -14.51 4.42
N LYS A 84 10.21 -14.36 5.53
CA LYS A 84 11.00 -15.46 6.11
C LYS A 84 10.14 -16.52 6.78
N CYS A 85 9.02 -16.14 7.37
CA CYS A 85 8.12 -17.05 8.08
C CYS A 85 7.10 -17.72 7.15
N ALA A 86 6.82 -17.12 6.00
CA ALA A 86 5.82 -17.59 5.06
C ALA A 86 6.24 -18.88 4.34
N ASP A 87 5.31 -19.84 4.28
CA ASP A 87 5.39 -20.91 3.29
C ASP A 87 4.88 -20.41 1.93
N TYR A 88 3.93 -19.49 1.93
CA TYR A 88 3.40 -18.77 0.77
C TYR A 88 3.20 -17.29 1.10
N PHE A 89 3.62 -16.41 0.20
CA PHE A 89 3.26 -14.99 0.27
C PHE A 89 2.31 -14.65 -0.88
N LEU A 90 1.05 -14.35 -0.55
CA LEU A 90 0.00 -14.08 -1.53
C LEU A 90 0.11 -12.62 -1.98
N SER A 91 0.77 -12.42 -3.10
CA SER A 91 1.12 -11.11 -3.64
C SER A 91 0.01 -10.54 -4.54
N TRP A 92 0.05 -9.23 -4.78
CA TRP A 92 -0.83 -8.57 -5.75
C TRP A 92 -0.24 -8.55 -7.17
N GLY A 93 0.45 -9.64 -7.58
CA GLY A 93 0.95 -9.84 -8.93
C GLY A 93 2.46 -10.07 -9.04
N TRP A 94 3.29 -9.53 -8.15
CA TRP A 94 4.73 -9.75 -8.16
C TRP A 94 5.09 -11.19 -7.74
N THR A 95 6.19 -11.70 -8.29
CA THR A 95 6.61 -13.11 -8.11
C THR A 95 7.99 -13.27 -7.47
N SER A 96 8.74 -12.18 -7.34
CA SER A 96 10.10 -12.21 -6.79
C SER A 96 10.40 -10.89 -6.07
N HIS A 97 11.47 -10.88 -5.28
CA HIS A 97 11.99 -9.72 -4.57
C HIS A 97 13.52 -9.73 -4.63
N ALA A 98 14.16 -8.60 -4.91
CA ALA A 98 15.62 -8.54 -5.10
C ALA A 98 16.39 -8.93 -3.83
N ASP A 99 15.95 -8.48 -2.66
CA ASP A 99 16.67 -8.66 -1.41
C ASP A 99 16.20 -9.85 -0.56
N TYR A 100 15.05 -10.44 -0.88
CA TYR A 100 14.46 -11.51 -0.07
C TYR A 100 14.07 -12.73 -0.89
N LYS A 101 14.48 -13.90 -0.42
CA LYS A 101 13.94 -15.15 -0.94
C LYS A 101 12.52 -15.33 -0.39
N VAL A 102 11.53 -15.25 -1.26
CA VAL A 102 10.11 -15.37 -0.92
C VAL A 102 9.40 -16.28 -1.91
N ASN A 103 8.54 -17.14 -1.40
CA ASN A 103 7.64 -17.95 -2.25
C ASN A 103 6.37 -17.12 -2.51
N ALA A 104 6.46 -16.19 -3.45
CA ALA A 104 5.36 -15.32 -3.82
C ALA A 104 4.40 -16.01 -4.78
N VAL A 105 3.13 -16.03 -4.41
CA VAL A 105 2.02 -16.56 -5.22
C VAL A 105 1.16 -15.38 -5.64
N PRO A 106 1.16 -15.01 -6.93
CA PRO A 106 0.35 -13.90 -7.41
C PRO A 106 -1.13 -14.27 -7.39
N LEU A 107 -1.92 -13.46 -6.65
CA LEU A 107 -3.37 -13.59 -6.59
C LEU A 107 -4.05 -12.23 -6.73
N PRO A 108 -5.23 -12.17 -7.39
CA PRO A 108 -5.99 -10.93 -7.48
C PRO A 108 -6.34 -10.41 -6.09
N SER A 109 -6.04 -9.12 -5.85
CA SER A 109 -6.35 -8.48 -4.58
C SER A 109 -7.86 -8.38 -4.35
N PRO A 110 -8.41 -8.93 -3.24
CA PRO A 110 -9.82 -8.75 -2.91
C PRO A 110 -10.20 -7.28 -2.70
N LEU A 111 -9.24 -6.47 -2.22
CA LEU A 111 -9.44 -5.03 -2.02
C LEU A 111 -9.62 -4.32 -3.36
N LEU A 112 -8.68 -4.52 -4.28
CA LEU A 112 -8.67 -3.84 -5.58
C LEU A 112 -9.81 -4.33 -6.48
N SER A 113 -10.07 -5.63 -6.47
CA SER A 113 -11.13 -6.25 -7.29
C SER A 113 -12.56 -5.80 -6.94
N LYS A 114 -12.76 -5.23 -5.74
CA LYS A 114 -14.03 -4.65 -5.31
C LYS A 114 -14.17 -3.15 -5.63
N LYS A 115 -13.08 -2.47 -5.97
CA LYS A 115 -13.09 -1.04 -6.24
C LYS A 115 -13.37 -0.79 -7.72
N THR A 116 -14.44 -0.10 -7.99
CA THR A 116 -14.84 0.25 -9.35
C THR A 116 -15.08 1.75 -9.45
N LYS A 117 -14.63 2.35 -10.53
CA LYS A 117 -14.88 3.75 -10.85
C LYS A 117 -16.38 4.05 -10.88
N SER A 118 -16.76 5.17 -10.32
CA SER A 118 -18.12 5.66 -10.42
C SER A 118 -18.51 5.99 -11.86
N LYS A 119 -19.71 5.63 -12.29
CA LYS A 119 -20.23 6.04 -13.59
C LYS A 119 -20.37 7.56 -13.70
N LYS A 120 -20.64 8.23 -12.59
CA LYS A 120 -20.71 9.70 -12.50
C LYS A 120 -19.38 10.21 -11.97
N VAL A 121 -18.67 10.98 -12.78
CA VAL A 121 -17.41 11.64 -12.42
C VAL A 121 -17.75 13.05 -11.96
N ASP A 122 -17.27 13.38 -10.77
CA ASP A 122 -17.36 14.72 -10.18
C ASP A 122 -16.31 15.64 -10.82
N LYS A 123 -16.41 16.94 -10.53
CA LYS A 123 -15.37 17.93 -10.86
C LYS A 123 -14.21 17.94 -9.86
N ASN A 124 -14.31 17.20 -8.76
CA ASN A 124 -13.37 17.26 -7.65
C ASN A 124 -12.02 16.64 -8.02
N ILE A 125 -10.96 17.32 -7.61
CA ILE A 125 -9.60 16.83 -7.53
C ILE A 125 -9.36 16.43 -6.08
N ILE A 126 -9.01 15.17 -5.84
CA ILE A 126 -8.74 14.69 -4.47
C ILE A 126 -7.24 14.61 -4.27
N PHE A 127 -6.72 15.41 -3.37
CA PHE A 127 -5.32 15.34 -2.96
C PHE A 127 -5.22 14.53 -1.66
N VAL A 128 -4.55 13.37 -1.74
CA VAL A 128 -4.38 12.45 -0.62
C VAL A 128 -2.99 12.61 -0.03
N GLY A 129 -2.93 13.10 1.19
CA GLY A 129 -1.68 13.25 1.94
C GLY A 129 -1.29 12.01 2.72
N SER A 130 -0.01 11.89 3.07
CA SER A 130 0.54 10.86 3.93
C SER A 130 0.74 11.39 5.36
N GLN A 131 1.01 10.47 6.30
CA GLN A 131 1.27 10.80 7.68
C GLN A 131 2.69 11.32 7.88
N ILE A 132 2.82 12.44 8.62
CA ILE A 132 4.06 12.84 9.26
C ILE A 132 3.93 12.50 10.75
N ARG A 133 4.73 11.58 11.25
CA ARG A 133 4.72 11.22 12.68
C ARG A 133 5.63 12.12 13.49
N LEU A 134 5.21 12.41 14.73
CA LEU A 134 6.03 13.17 15.69
C LEU A 134 7.09 12.29 16.33
N THR A 135 6.82 11.00 16.48
CA THR A 135 7.80 10.00 16.94
C THR A 135 8.21 9.08 15.80
N ASN A 136 9.48 8.78 15.71
CA ASN A 136 10.02 7.93 14.64
C ASN A 136 10.01 6.45 15.07
N ASP A 137 8.82 5.88 15.25
CA ASP A 137 8.61 4.47 15.60
C ASP A 137 8.54 3.53 14.38
N ARG A 138 8.44 4.09 13.17
CA ARG A 138 8.35 3.37 11.90
C ARG A 138 9.35 3.89 10.88
N ILE A 139 10.54 3.30 10.86
CA ILE A 139 11.65 3.76 10.00
C ILE A 139 11.50 3.42 8.50
N HIS A 140 10.35 2.94 8.04
CA HIS A 140 10.31 2.32 6.71
C HIS A 140 9.04 2.56 5.89
N SER A 141 7.95 3.03 6.47
CA SER A 141 6.67 3.08 5.77
C SER A 141 6.01 4.45 5.73
N ILE A 142 6.69 5.45 6.25
CA ILE A 142 6.20 6.81 6.37
C ILE A 142 7.28 7.82 6.01
N ILE A 143 6.89 9.09 5.91
CA ILE A 143 7.82 10.20 5.76
C ILE A 143 8.75 10.26 6.98
N GLN A 144 10.05 10.17 6.76
CA GLN A 144 11.05 10.23 7.81
C GLN A 144 11.30 11.67 8.28
N THR A 145 11.88 11.83 9.46
CA THR A 145 12.06 13.14 10.09
C THR A 145 12.85 14.10 9.19
N GLU A 146 13.93 13.64 8.57
CA GLU A 146 14.75 14.44 7.65
C GLU A 146 14.03 14.83 6.36
N GLN A 147 12.99 14.09 5.99
CA GLN A 147 12.19 14.34 4.79
C GLN A 147 11.02 15.29 5.06
N CYS A 148 10.63 15.49 6.32
CA CYS A 148 9.40 16.21 6.68
C CYS A 148 9.34 17.64 6.14
N GLN A 149 10.45 18.36 6.18
CA GLN A 149 10.49 19.76 5.71
C GLN A 149 10.30 19.81 4.19
N GLU A 150 10.99 18.95 3.45
CA GLU A 150 10.85 18.89 2.01
C GLU A 150 9.45 18.43 1.61
N TYR A 151 8.94 17.39 2.23
CA TYR A 151 7.59 16.89 1.98
C TYR A 151 6.52 17.96 2.18
N ARG A 152 6.59 18.74 3.27
CA ARG A 152 5.67 19.86 3.53
C ARG A 152 5.83 20.97 2.52
N ARG A 153 7.06 21.32 2.16
CA ARG A 153 7.35 22.33 1.14
C ARG A 153 6.77 21.93 -0.22
N GLU A 154 6.98 20.68 -0.65
CA GLU A 154 6.46 20.19 -1.93
C GLU A 154 4.93 20.20 -1.97
N LYS A 155 4.28 19.85 -0.86
CA LYS A 155 2.83 19.92 -0.71
C LYS A 155 2.31 21.36 -0.82
N THR A 156 2.93 22.31 -0.11
CA THR A 156 2.54 23.72 -0.18
C THR A 156 2.79 24.29 -1.56
N GLN A 157 3.92 23.96 -2.20
CA GLN A 157 4.22 24.38 -3.58
C GLN A 157 3.24 23.82 -4.60
N PHE A 158 2.75 22.59 -4.40
CA PHE A 158 1.68 22.04 -5.23
C PHE A 158 0.42 22.90 -5.15
N ILE A 159 -0.06 23.18 -3.93
CA ILE A 159 -1.29 23.95 -3.70
C ILE A 159 -1.15 25.38 -4.24
N ASP A 160 -0.03 26.05 -3.95
CA ASP A 160 0.27 27.43 -4.40
C ASP A 160 0.36 27.56 -5.94
N SER A 161 0.78 26.49 -6.61
CA SER A 161 0.97 26.51 -8.06
C SER A 161 -0.29 26.14 -8.85
N LEU A 162 -1.39 25.78 -8.18
CA LEU A 162 -2.67 25.55 -8.85
C LEU A 162 -3.30 26.84 -9.32
N ASN A 163 -3.97 26.78 -10.48
CA ASN A 163 -4.85 27.87 -10.90
C ASN A 163 -6.13 27.88 -10.08
N ASP A 164 -6.88 29.00 -10.13
CA ASP A 164 -8.07 29.22 -9.33
C ASP A 164 -9.15 28.15 -9.52
N GLU A 165 -9.32 27.64 -10.74
CA GLU A 165 -10.29 26.61 -11.06
C GLU A 165 -9.94 25.28 -10.37
N ASN A 166 -8.70 24.84 -10.49
CA ASN A 166 -8.23 23.60 -9.87
C ASN A 166 -8.20 23.70 -8.36
N LEU A 167 -7.77 24.85 -7.80
CA LEU A 167 -7.78 25.10 -6.37
C LEU A 167 -9.21 25.08 -5.80
N LYS A 168 -10.19 25.69 -6.48
CA LYS A 168 -11.61 25.66 -6.09
C LYS A 168 -12.18 24.25 -6.05
N ASN A 169 -11.72 23.37 -6.92
CA ASN A 169 -12.19 21.98 -7.02
C ASN A 169 -11.32 21.01 -6.21
N LEU A 170 -10.26 21.48 -5.54
CA LEU A 170 -9.38 20.67 -4.73
C LEU A 170 -10.04 20.30 -3.40
N LEU A 171 -10.02 19.02 -3.06
CA LEU A 171 -10.37 18.47 -1.76
C LEU A 171 -9.15 17.78 -1.18
N TYR A 172 -8.60 18.32 -0.12
CA TYR A 172 -7.46 17.70 0.57
C TYR A 172 -7.93 16.66 1.57
N ARG A 173 -7.39 15.44 1.45
CA ARG A 173 -7.61 14.36 2.39
C ARG A 173 -6.38 14.17 3.27
N PRO A 174 -6.39 14.65 4.53
CA PRO A 174 -5.33 14.37 5.48
C PRO A 174 -5.31 12.87 5.82
N TYR A 175 -4.21 12.40 6.38
CA TYR A 175 -4.14 11.03 6.89
C TYR A 175 -5.21 10.80 7.98
N PHE A 176 -5.76 9.60 8.02
CA PHE A 176 -6.96 9.29 8.83
C PHE A 176 -6.70 9.28 10.34
N SER A 177 -5.45 9.14 10.78
CA SER A 177 -5.07 9.15 12.19
C SER A 177 -4.29 10.41 12.53
N GLU A 178 -4.77 11.13 13.55
CA GLU A 178 -4.09 12.30 14.11
C GLU A 178 -3.21 11.92 15.32
N VAL A 179 -3.32 10.68 15.81
CA VAL A 179 -2.53 10.20 16.94
C VAL A 179 -1.06 10.17 16.57
N ASP A 180 -0.23 10.83 17.38
CA ASP A 180 1.20 10.95 17.17
C ASP A 180 1.57 11.49 15.76
N SER A 181 0.74 12.38 15.25
CA SER A 181 0.90 12.98 13.92
C SER A 181 1.07 14.49 14.00
N PHE A 182 1.85 15.02 13.05
CA PHE A 182 1.94 16.45 12.84
C PHE A 182 0.53 17.00 12.53
N PRO A 183 0.10 18.14 13.12
CA PRO A 183 -1.23 18.72 12.92
C PRO A 183 -1.36 19.38 11.54
N GLU A 184 -1.31 18.55 10.50
CA GLU A 184 -1.24 18.97 9.11
C GLU A 184 -2.44 19.79 8.66
N ARG A 185 -3.63 19.46 9.17
CA ARG A 185 -4.83 20.25 8.92
C ARG A 185 -4.67 21.72 9.35
N ASN A 186 -4.22 21.94 10.59
CA ASN A 186 -4.04 23.28 11.13
C ASN A 186 -2.96 24.03 10.35
N PHE A 187 -1.89 23.36 10.01
CA PHE A 187 -0.81 23.91 9.19
C PHE A 187 -1.32 24.34 7.81
N LEU A 188 -2.03 23.48 7.09
CA LEU A 188 -2.54 23.80 5.76
C LEU A 188 -3.63 24.87 5.82
N HIS A 189 -4.52 24.83 6.82
CA HIS A 189 -5.56 25.84 6.96
C HIS A 189 -4.98 27.23 7.24
N SER A 190 -3.89 27.33 8.01
CA SER A 190 -3.23 28.62 8.27
C SER A 190 -2.58 29.21 7.02
N HIS A 191 -2.07 28.37 6.10
CA HIS A 191 -1.44 28.81 4.85
C HIS A 191 -2.45 28.98 3.71
N PHE A 192 -3.50 28.17 3.69
CA PHE A 192 -4.53 28.13 2.66
C PHE A 192 -5.94 28.15 3.27
N PRO A 193 -6.42 29.31 3.76
CA PRO A 193 -7.72 29.40 4.45
C PRO A 193 -8.92 28.97 3.60
N LYS A 194 -8.78 28.98 2.26
CA LYS A 194 -9.82 28.58 1.31
C LYS A 194 -9.73 27.10 0.88
N LEU A 195 -8.74 26.36 1.40
CA LEU A 195 -8.59 24.95 1.07
C LEU A 195 -9.72 24.11 1.68
N ASN A 196 -10.39 23.32 0.87
CA ASN A 196 -11.44 22.42 1.33
C ASN A 196 -10.85 21.09 1.77
N PHE A 197 -11.32 20.57 2.91
CA PHE A 197 -10.90 19.29 3.45
C PHE A 197 -11.96 18.22 3.20
N LEU A 198 -11.51 17.02 2.83
CA LEU A 198 -12.38 15.86 2.66
C LEU A 198 -12.48 15.09 3.98
N GLU A 199 -13.60 15.26 4.69
CA GLU A 199 -13.82 14.70 6.03
C GLU A 199 -14.43 13.30 6.00
N THR A 200 -15.39 13.10 5.12
CA THR A 200 -16.25 11.89 5.11
C THR A 200 -16.42 11.33 3.70
N ASN A 201 -16.89 10.09 3.63
CA ASN A 201 -17.19 9.42 2.35
C ASN A 201 -15.98 9.30 1.40
N PHE A 202 -14.77 9.12 1.95
CA PHE A 202 -13.55 9.07 1.17
C PHE A 202 -13.64 8.10 -0.01
N ASP A 203 -13.99 6.85 0.23
CA ASP A 203 -14.08 5.82 -0.83
C ASP A 203 -15.02 6.24 -1.96
N ARG A 204 -16.20 6.74 -1.62
CA ARG A 204 -17.18 7.19 -2.61
C ARG A 204 -16.67 8.37 -3.43
N LYS A 205 -16.06 9.34 -2.75
CA LYS A 205 -15.48 10.54 -3.40
C LYS A 205 -14.30 10.17 -4.28
N LEU A 206 -13.42 9.28 -3.79
CA LEU A 206 -12.29 8.78 -4.54
C LEU A 206 -12.73 8.12 -5.86
N MET A 207 -13.73 7.22 -5.80
CA MET A 207 -14.24 6.54 -6.99
C MET A 207 -14.92 7.47 -8.00
N GLY A 208 -15.38 8.64 -7.57
CA GLY A 208 -16.00 9.67 -8.42
C GLY A 208 -15.08 10.81 -8.79
N ALA A 209 -13.82 10.81 -8.40
CA ALA A 209 -12.92 11.92 -8.62
C ALA A 209 -12.64 12.18 -10.11
N LYS A 210 -12.52 13.46 -10.48
CA LYS A 210 -12.00 13.88 -11.80
C LYS A 210 -10.53 13.50 -11.94
N CYS A 211 -9.76 13.69 -10.87
CA CYS A 211 -8.35 13.37 -10.76
C CYS A 211 -7.99 13.13 -9.29
N VAL A 212 -7.04 12.25 -9.04
CA VAL A 212 -6.46 12.04 -7.73
C VAL A 212 -4.99 12.46 -7.76
N VAL A 213 -4.55 13.13 -6.71
CA VAL A 213 -3.15 13.52 -6.52
C VAL A 213 -2.65 12.83 -5.26
N VAL A 214 -1.46 12.23 -5.33
CA VAL A 214 -0.83 11.52 -4.20
C VAL A 214 0.62 11.97 -4.09
N ASP A 215 1.02 12.35 -2.88
CA ASP A 215 2.33 12.94 -2.59
C ASP A 215 3.33 11.99 -1.90
N ALA A 216 2.97 10.74 -1.77
CA ALA A 216 3.85 9.70 -1.24
C ALA A 216 3.40 8.31 -1.69
N PRO A 217 4.32 7.35 -1.84
CA PRO A 217 3.97 5.97 -2.16
C PRO A 217 3.03 5.34 -1.13
N GLY A 218 1.93 4.75 -1.60
CA GLY A 218 0.94 4.13 -0.72
C GLY A 218 -0.18 3.39 -1.46
N THR A 219 -1.00 2.67 -0.72
CA THR A 219 -2.08 1.83 -1.24
C THR A 219 -3.09 2.59 -2.11
N THR A 220 -3.26 3.89 -1.89
CA THR A 220 -4.15 4.73 -2.70
C THR A 220 -3.78 4.68 -4.18
N ILE A 221 -2.49 4.62 -4.50
CA ILE A 221 -2.01 4.51 -5.90
C ILE A 221 -2.54 3.22 -6.54
N ASN A 222 -2.40 2.09 -5.84
CA ASN A 222 -2.92 0.82 -6.35
C ASN A 222 -4.44 0.89 -6.58
N ILE A 223 -5.17 1.50 -5.65
CA ILE A 223 -6.64 1.65 -5.76
C ILE A 223 -7.02 2.51 -6.95
N THR A 224 -6.38 3.67 -7.14
CA THR A 224 -6.77 4.60 -8.20
C THR A 224 -6.39 4.09 -9.58
N LEU A 225 -5.19 3.52 -9.73
CA LEU A 225 -4.76 2.92 -11.00
C LEU A 225 -5.63 1.71 -11.36
N SER A 226 -5.95 0.83 -10.40
CA SER A 226 -6.83 -0.32 -10.63
C SER A 226 -8.26 0.08 -10.97
N ALA A 227 -8.75 1.20 -10.45
CA ALA A 227 -10.09 1.72 -10.71
C ALA A 227 -10.17 2.62 -11.95
N ASP A 228 -9.12 2.72 -12.76
CA ASP A 228 -9.04 3.61 -13.93
C ASP A 228 -9.37 5.09 -13.59
N ILE A 229 -8.81 5.60 -12.48
CA ILE A 229 -8.98 6.99 -12.08
C ILE A 229 -7.73 7.77 -12.46
N PRO A 230 -7.85 8.89 -13.20
CA PRO A 230 -6.71 9.75 -13.51
C PRO A 230 -5.94 10.12 -12.25
N THR A 231 -4.66 9.79 -12.22
CA THR A 231 -3.82 9.92 -11.02
C THR A 231 -2.52 10.62 -11.35
N ILE A 232 -2.20 11.65 -10.58
CA ILE A 232 -0.94 12.39 -10.64
C ILE A 232 -0.19 12.13 -9.33
N LEU A 233 1.07 11.75 -9.45
CA LEU A 233 1.94 11.43 -8.34
C LEU A 233 3.07 12.46 -8.26
N PHE A 234 3.51 12.80 -7.05
CA PHE A 234 4.74 13.56 -6.91
C PHE A 234 5.46 13.24 -5.59
N TRP A 235 6.75 13.04 -5.66
CA TRP A 235 7.68 12.93 -4.54
C TRP A 235 9.12 12.96 -5.01
N ASN A 236 10.05 13.18 -4.09
CA ASN A 236 11.47 13.00 -4.37
C ASN A 236 11.79 11.50 -4.42
N THR A 237 12.09 10.97 -5.59
CA THR A 237 12.35 9.54 -5.81
C THR A 237 13.58 9.02 -5.05
N ASN A 238 14.52 9.90 -4.69
CA ASN A 238 15.71 9.52 -3.93
C ASN A 238 15.40 8.99 -2.52
N TYR A 239 14.23 9.30 -1.98
CA TYR A 239 13.82 8.82 -0.66
C TYR A 239 13.14 7.44 -0.69
N TRP A 240 12.88 6.90 -1.86
CA TRP A 240 12.08 5.70 -2.02
C TRP A 240 12.78 4.70 -2.91
N THR A 241 13.64 3.88 -2.31
CA THR A 241 14.34 2.80 -3.04
C THR A 241 13.33 1.74 -3.46
N MET A 242 13.21 1.51 -4.75
CA MET A 242 12.24 0.59 -5.35
C MET A 242 12.89 -0.71 -5.82
N GLU A 243 12.10 -1.73 -6.03
CA GLU A 243 12.50 -2.91 -6.80
C GLU A 243 12.87 -2.47 -8.23
N PRO A 244 13.86 -3.11 -8.89
CA PRO A 244 14.32 -2.69 -10.22
C PRO A 244 13.20 -2.57 -11.26
N ASP A 245 12.31 -3.53 -11.33
CA ASP A 245 11.18 -3.53 -12.26
C ASP A 245 10.22 -2.33 -12.01
N LEU A 246 10.07 -1.92 -10.75
CA LEU A 246 9.25 -0.76 -10.40
C LEU A 246 9.98 0.55 -10.70
N GLU A 247 11.31 0.60 -10.57
CA GLU A 247 12.10 1.77 -10.98
C GLU A 247 11.95 2.05 -12.47
N GLU A 248 11.94 1.01 -13.32
CA GLU A 248 11.65 1.16 -14.75
C GLU A 248 10.25 1.71 -15.01
N ILE A 249 9.24 1.21 -14.30
CA ILE A 249 7.86 1.73 -14.39
C ILE A 249 7.79 3.17 -13.91
N CYS A 250 8.44 3.51 -12.80
CA CYS A 250 8.50 4.89 -12.29
C CYS A 250 9.17 5.85 -13.29
N THR A 251 10.20 5.40 -14.00
CA THR A 251 10.83 6.17 -15.06
C THR A 251 9.84 6.48 -16.18
N LYS A 252 9.11 5.49 -16.68
CA LYS A 252 8.04 5.68 -17.66
C LYS A 252 6.89 6.55 -17.10
N PHE A 253 6.56 6.41 -15.82
CA PHE A 253 5.58 7.30 -15.16
C PHE A 253 6.03 8.77 -15.19
N MET A 254 7.33 9.04 -15.01
CA MET A 254 7.86 10.42 -15.12
C MET A 254 7.81 10.94 -16.56
N GLU A 255 8.19 10.13 -17.56
CA GLU A 255 8.11 10.49 -18.98
C GLU A 255 6.67 10.84 -19.40
N LEU A 256 5.70 10.04 -18.96
CA LEU A 256 4.28 10.18 -19.28
C LEU A 256 3.52 11.14 -18.34
N LYS A 257 4.23 11.82 -17.42
CA LYS A 257 3.67 12.79 -16.48
C LYS A 257 2.63 12.21 -15.51
N ILE A 258 2.74 10.93 -15.21
CA ILE A 258 2.01 10.30 -14.10
C ILE A 258 2.73 10.59 -12.78
N LEU A 259 4.06 10.50 -12.76
CA LEU A 259 4.92 10.85 -11.62
C LEU A 259 5.71 12.13 -11.93
N HIS A 260 5.80 13.01 -10.92
CA HIS A 260 6.54 14.25 -11.00
C HIS A 260 7.61 14.32 -9.90
N PRO A 261 8.74 14.96 -10.15
CA PRO A 261 9.83 15.06 -9.17
C PRO A 261 9.48 15.98 -7.99
N ASN A 262 8.46 16.83 -8.12
CA ASN A 262 8.06 17.80 -7.09
C ASN A 262 6.63 18.29 -7.28
N GLY A 263 6.08 18.92 -6.25
CA GLY A 263 4.70 19.41 -6.25
C GLY A 263 4.44 20.51 -7.27
N LYS A 264 5.40 21.43 -7.48
CA LYS A 264 5.25 22.51 -8.46
C LYS A 264 5.11 21.99 -9.90
N SER A 265 5.88 20.96 -10.26
CA SER A 265 5.78 20.32 -11.58
C SER A 265 4.43 19.62 -11.76
N ALA A 266 3.95 18.90 -10.72
CA ALA A 266 2.66 18.24 -10.75
C ALA A 266 1.50 19.24 -10.92
N ALA A 267 1.51 20.35 -10.19
CA ALA A 267 0.49 21.39 -10.29
C ALA A 267 0.47 22.05 -11.67
N LYS A 268 1.63 22.42 -12.22
CA LYS A 268 1.72 22.98 -13.57
C LYS A 268 1.15 22.04 -14.62
N PHE A 269 1.48 20.75 -14.51
CA PHE A 269 0.94 19.75 -15.42
C PHE A 269 -0.58 19.61 -15.27
N LEU A 270 -1.09 19.48 -14.03
CA LEU A 270 -2.54 19.44 -13.78
C LEU A 270 -3.26 20.66 -14.36
N ASN A 271 -2.70 21.86 -14.20
CA ASN A 271 -3.27 23.08 -14.79
C ASN A 271 -3.35 23.00 -16.33
N SER A 272 -2.32 22.45 -16.96
CA SER A 272 -2.26 22.37 -18.43
C SER A 272 -3.25 21.37 -19.03
N ILE A 273 -3.60 20.32 -18.29
CA ILE A 273 -4.48 19.25 -18.75
C ILE A 273 -5.89 19.32 -18.18
N SER A 274 -6.21 20.30 -17.32
CA SER A 274 -7.48 20.31 -16.56
C SER A 274 -8.73 20.25 -17.43
N GLY A 275 -8.70 20.80 -18.62
CA GLY A 275 -9.78 20.70 -19.62
C GLY A 275 -9.84 19.34 -20.34
N ASN A 276 -8.77 18.55 -20.31
CA ASN A 276 -8.63 17.35 -21.15
C ASN A 276 -7.93 16.17 -20.45
N ILE A 277 -8.12 16.05 -19.13
CA ILE A 277 -7.48 15.00 -18.29
C ILE A 277 -7.73 13.59 -18.86
N ARG A 278 -8.93 13.33 -19.35
CA ARG A 278 -9.28 12.01 -19.87
C ARG A 278 -8.52 11.63 -21.13
N SER A 279 -8.25 12.58 -22.04
CA SER A 279 -7.48 12.29 -23.25
C SER A 279 -6.04 11.93 -22.94
N TRP A 280 -5.42 12.62 -21.96
CA TRP A 280 -4.11 12.22 -21.46
C TRP A 280 -4.16 10.83 -20.81
N TRP A 281 -5.10 10.61 -19.90
CA TRP A 281 -5.20 9.36 -19.12
C TRP A 281 -5.46 8.13 -19.99
N HIS A 282 -6.24 8.30 -21.07
CA HIS A 282 -6.54 7.22 -22.01
C HIS A 282 -5.68 7.28 -23.30
N SER A 283 -4.54 8.00 -23.27
CA SER A 283 -3.56 7.86 -24.35
C SER A 283 -2.99 6.44 -24.35
N LYS A 284 -2.60 5.96 -25.50
CA LYS A 284 -2.13 4.58 -25.68
C LYS A 284 -0.98 4.24 -24.74
N GLU A 285 -0.02 5.16 -24.63
CA GLU A 285 1.18 4.99 -23.82
C GLU A 285 0.87 4.96 -22.32
N VAL A 286 -0.04 5.82 -21.85
CA VAL A 286 -0.47 5.83 -20.45
C VAL A 286 -1.24 4.57 -20.10
N VAL A 287 -2.16 4.13 -20.95
CA VAL A 287 -2.89 2.87 -20.73
C VAL A 287 -1.93 1.69 -20.65
N GLN A 288 -0.98 1.60 -21.61
CA GLN A 288 -0.03 0.51 -21.66
C GLN A 288 0.81 0.38 -20.37
N ILE A 289 1.34 1.50 -19.85
CA ILE A 289 2.16 1.46 -18.63
C ILE A 289 1.32 1.18 -17.38
N ILE A 290 0.07 1.63 -17.35
CA ILE A 290 -0.85 1.31 -16.25
C ILE A 290 -1.19 -0.18 -16.26
N ASP A 291 -1.44 -0.78 -17.41
CA ASP A 291 -1.70 -2.21 -17.54
C ASP A 291 -0.47 -3.03 -17.09
N GLU A 292 0.74 -2.60 -17.46
CA GLU A 292 1.99 -3.22 -17.00
C GLU A 292 2.12 -3.15 -15.47
N TYR A 293 1.87 -1.98 -14.89
CA TYR A 293 1.87 -1.80 -13.44
C TYR A 293 0.81 -2.66 -12.74
N GLN A 294 -0.41 -2.70 -13.29
CA GLN A 294 -1.50 -3.50 -12.72
C GLN A 294 -1.18 -4.98 -12.72
N ALA A 295 -0.65 -5.50 -13.81
CA ALA A 295 -0.27 -6.92 -13.91
C ALA A 295 0.77 -7.33 -12.87
N LYS A 296 1.75 -6.45 -12.59
CA LYS A 296 2.85 -6.75 -11.67
C LYS A 296 2.56 -6.39 -10.20
N TYR A 297 1.77 -5.34 -9.92
CA TYR A 297 1.70 -4.77 -8.58
C TYR A 297 0.28 -4.46 -8.08
N SER A 298 -0.72 -4.62 -8.93
CA SER A 298 -2.11 -4.28 -8.59
C SER A 298 -3.11 -5.25 -9.22
N MET A 299 -2.74 -6.51 -9.24
CA MET A 299 -3.54 -7.56 -9.86
C MET A 299 -4.95 -7.58 -9.32
N GLN A 300 -5.93 -7.52 -10.21
CA GLN A 300 -7.35 -7.56 -9.92
C GLN A 300 -8.08 -8.50 -10.88
N SER A 301 -9.22 -9.02 -10.45
CA SER A 301 -10.08 -9.87 -11.28
C SER A 301 -11.50 -9.84 -10.79
N LYS A 302 -12.47 -9.88 -11.70
CA LYS A 302 -13.88 -10.10 -11.34
C LYS A 302 -14.08 -11.47 -10.68
N ASN A 303 -13.27 -12.45 -11.07
CA ASN A 303 -13.30 -13.83 -10.56
C ASN A 303 -12.26 -14.05 -9.44
N TRP A 304 -11.89 -13.01 -8.71
CA TRP A 304 -10.87 -13.11 -7.66
C TRP A 304 -11.18 -14.20 -6.62
N LYS A 305 -12.46 -14.46 -6.34
CA LYS A 305 -12.87 -15.50 -5.37
C LYS A 305 -12.47 -16.89 -5.82
N ASP A 306 -12.64 -17.20 -7.11
CA ASP A 306 -12.31 -18.53 -7.67
C ASP A 306 -10.81 -18.78 -7.57
N ALA A 307 -9.97 -17.79 -7.93
CA ALA A 307 -8.52 -17.90 -7.78
C ALA A 307 -8.08 -18.15 -6.32
N TRP A 308 -8.74 -17.50 -5.37
CA TRP A 308 -8.46 -17.73 -3.95
C TRP A 308 -8.93 -19.10 -3.46
N ILE A 309 -10.08 -19.58 -3.92
CA ILE A 309 -10.59 -20.93 -3.60
C ILE A 309 -9.63 -21.97 -4.17
N GLU A 310 -9.19 -21.84 -5.41
CA GLU A 310 -8.22 -22.73 -6.02
C GLU A 310 -6.91 -22.81 -5.22
N PHE A 311 -6.39 -21.66 -4.79
CA PHE A 311 -5.22 -21.62 -3.91
C PHE A 311 -5.47 -22.35 -2.59
N VAL A 312 -6.59 -22.11 -1.92
CA VAL A 312 -6.93 -22.74 -0.63
C VAL A 312 -7.00 -24.26 -0.80
N VAL A 313 -7.72 -24.76 -1.80
CA VAL A 313 -7.86 -26.20 -2.08
C VAL A 313 -6.50 -26.81 -2.39
N ALA A 314 -5.71 -26.17 -3.24
CA ALA A 314 -4.40 -26.66 -3.62
C ALA A 314 -3.40 -26.68 -2.45
N SER A 315 -3.44 -25.68 -1.55
CA SER A 315 -2.53 -25.58 -0.42
C SER A 315 -2.82 -26.56 0.71
N ASP A 316 -4.06 -27.04 0.83
CA ASP A 316 -4.50 -28.02 1.85
C ASP A 316 -4.15 -29.47 1.43
N HIS A 317 -4.06 -29.76 0.15
CA HIS A 317 -3.61 -31.05 -0.36
C HIS A 317 -2.08 -31.08 -0.42
N SER A 318 -1.44 -31.81 0.47
CA SER A 318 0.02 -31.85 0.73
C SER A 318 0.89 -32.39 -0.41
N ASN A 319 0.46 -32.35 -1.67
CA ASN A 319 1.20 -32.77 -2.85
C ASN A 319 1.06 -31.78 -3.99
N ILE A 320 1.61 -30.56 -3.83
CA ILE A 320 1.95 -29.79 -5.02
C ILE A 320 3.43 -30.01 -5.30
N ALA A 321 3.73 -31.15 -5.94
CA ALA A 321 4.84 -31.25 -6.85
C ALA A 321 4.74 -30.07 -7.82
N SER A 322 5.83 -29.32 -7.97
CA SER A 322 6.08 -28.29 -8.96
C SER A 322 5.11 -28.34 -10.16
N THR A 323 3.98 -27.68 -10.09
CA THR A 323 3.00 -27.78 -11.15
C THR A 323 2.57 -26.38 -11.56
N ARG A 324 3.01 -26.06 -12.79
CA ARG A 324 2.24 -25.31 -13.77
C ARG A 324 0.99 -24.62 -13.20
N MET A 325 1.17 -23.49 -12.50
CA MET A 325 0.06 -22.60 -12.23
C MET A 325 -0.03 -21.56 -13.33
N ILE A 326 -1.11 -21.71 -14.07
CA ILE A 326 -1.82 -20.72 -14.88
C ILE A 326 -0.97 -20.09 -16.00
N LYS A 327 -1.18 -20.63 -17.20
CA LYS A 327 -0.96 -19.90 -18.46
C LYS A 327 -2.00 -18.80 -18.64
#